data_7edb27a47af1530591643cc8706e7345
#
_entry.id   7edb27a47af1530591643cc8706e7345
#
_cell.length_a   1.000
_cell.length_b   1.000
_cell.length_c   1.000
_cell.angle_alpha   90.00
_cell.angle_beta   90.00
_cell.angle_gamma   90.00
#
_symmetry.space_group_name_H-M   'P 1'
#
loop_
_entity.id
_entity.type
_entity.pdbx_description
1 polymer ?
#
loop_
_entity_poly.entity_id
_entity_poly.type
_entity_poly.pdbx_seq_one_letter_code
_entity_poly.pdbx_strand_id
1 'polypeptide(L)'
;MAQGAGRPEGLPGQSGTPAVTIENAFSPDSGAEELVLKVINTSVSKIRLAAYSFNSRQIAEALLNAKKRGVDVQVLVDARRNQRKNSIAVLDLLFKAGIPTKTISVYAMHHDKYIVADDVSVQNGSFNYSRDAATSNSENVVVVWNSPELAKSFLLHWQNRWDKGIDYRYVAEKRDAGAR
;
A
#
# COMPACT_ATOMS: atom_id res chain seq x y z
N MET A 1 -48.69 -30.99 -38.58
CA MET A 1 -47.28 -30.62 -38.77
C MET A 1 -47.01 -29.38 -37.94
N ALA A 2 -46.35 -29.53 -36.79
CA ALA A 2 -46.00 -28.43 -35.90
C ALA A 2 -44.48 -28.20 -36.03
N GLN A 3 -44.09 -27.00 -36.47
CA GLN A 3 -42.71 -26.57 -36.54
C GLN A 3 -42.25 -26.08 -35.19
N GLY A 4 -41.20 -26.71 -34.63
CA GLY A 4 -40.55 -26.30 -33.40
C GLY A 4 -39.76 -25.00 -33.59
N ALA A 5 -40.05 -24.01 -32.79
CA ALA A 5 -39.26 -22.79 -32.67
C ALA A 5 -37.99 -23.05 -31.86
N GLY A 6 -36.83 -22.97 -32.53
CA GLY A 6 -35.53 -23.04 -31.87
C GLY A 6 -35.33 -21.87 -30.93
N ARG A 7 -34.86 -22.16 -29.69
CA ARG A 7 -34.39 -21.14 -28.76
C ARG A 7 -33.11 -20.52 -29.31
N PRO A 8 -32.91 -19.20 -29.18
CA PRO A 8 -31.63 -18.60 -29.50
C PRO A 8 -30.60 -18.98 -28.41
N GLU A 9 -29.48 -19.53 -28.83
CA GLU A 9 -28.32 -19.78 -27.96
C GLU A 9 -27.81 -18.45 -27.39
N GLY A 10 -27.72 -18.37 -26.06
CA GLY A 10 -27.15 -17.22 -25.38
C GLY A 10 -25.68 -17.04 -25.73
N LEU A 11 -25.31 -15.86 -26.15
CA LEU A 11 -23.93 -15.47 -26.39
C LEU A 11 -23.10 -15.67 -25.10
N PRO A 12 -21.87 -16.22 -25.20
CA PRO A 12 -21.00 -16.33 -24.03
C PRO A 12 -20.70 -14.94 -23.46
N GLY A 13 -20.92 -14.80 -22.15
CA GLY A 13 -20.70 -13.55 -21.44
C GLY A 13 -19.29 -13.02 -21.70
N GLN A 14 -19.18 -11.83 -22.25
CA GLN A 14 -17.93 -11.10 -22.33
C GLN A 14 -17.46 -10.82 -20.90
N SER A 15 -16.41 -11.48 -20.45
CA SER A 15 -15.64 -11.11 -19.25
C SER A 15 -14.86 -9.83 -19.60
N GLY A 16 -15.56 -8.70 -19.63
CA GLY A 16 -14.95 -7.40 -19.84
C GLY A 16 -13.98 -7.11 -18.70
N THR A 17 -12.75 -6.70 -19.02
CA THR A 17 -11.81 -6.15 -18.03
C THR A 17 -12.53 -5.02 -17.26
N PRO A 18 -12.50 -5.00 -15.91
CA PRO A 18 -13.13 -3.93 -15.14
C PRO A 18 -12.68 -2.55 -15.62
N ALA A 19 -13.62 -1.63 -15.78
CA ALA A 19 -13.30 -0.27 -16.21
C ALA A 19 -12.36 0.43 -15.23
N VAL A 20 -11.45 1.26 -15.76
CA VAL A 20 -10.63 2.15 -14.93
C VAL A 20 -11.55 3.17 -14.26
N THR A 21 -11.45 3.28 -12.95
CA THR A 21 -12.19 4.29 -12.17
C THR A 21 -11.24 5.06 -11.26
N ILE A 22 -11.61 6.28 -10.91
CA ILE A 22 -10.80 7.17 -10.08
C ILE A 22 -11.64 7.61 -8.89
N GLU A 23 -11.06 7.48 -7.69
CA GLU A 23 -11.58 8.06 -6.46
C GLU A 23 -10.57 9.04 -5.89
N ASN A 24 -11.04 10.06 -5.20
CA ASN A 24 -10.18 10.98 -4.47
C ASN A 24 -10.80 11.36 -3.13
N ALA A 25 -9.95 11.73 -2.19
CA ALA A 25 -10.33 12.19 -0.86
C ALA A 25 -9.28 13.18 -0.33
N PHE A 26 -9.65 13.89 0.71
CA PHE A 26 -8.79 14.91 1.31
C PHE A 26 -8.74 14.72 2.84
N SER A 27 -7.82 15.40 3.51
CA SER A 27 -7.79 15.56 4.95
C SER A 27 -7.60 17.03 5.34
N PRO A 28 -7.97 17.42 6.56
CA PRO A 28 -8.67 16.61 7.55
C PRO A 28 -10.15 16.40 7.22
N ASP A 29 -10.79 15.45 7.88
CA ASP A 29 -12.26 15.23 7.92
C ASP A 29 -12.97 15.00 6.55
N SER A 30 -12.22 14.61 5.52
CA SER A 30 -12.76 14.42 4.16
C SER A 30 -12.34 13.08 3.53
N GLY A 31 -12.14 12.04 4.35
CA GLY A 31 -12.04 10.65 3.92
C GLY A 31 -10.69 10.18 3.40
N ALA A 32 -9.59 10.95 3.57
CA ALA A 32 -8.29 10.56 3.02
C ALA A 32 -7.76 9.24 3.62
N GLU A 33 -7.78 9.08 4.95
CA GLU A 33 -7.32 7.85 5.61
C GLU A 33 -8.24 6.67 5.27
N GLU A 34 -9.56 6.89 5.25
CA GLU A 34 -10.56 5.89 4.88
C GLU A 34 -10.34 5.35 3.46
N LEU A 35 -9.98 6.23 2.51
CA LEU A 35 -9.70 5.81 1.14
C LEU A 35 -8.40 4.99 1.06
N VAL A 36 -7.36 5.36 1.81
CA VAL A 36 -6.13 4.53 1.92
C VAL A 36 -6.47 3.17 2.53
N LEU A 37 -7.24 3.14 3.61
CA LEU A 37 -7.67 1.90 4.26
C LEU A 37 -8.53 1.04 3.32
N LYS A 38 -9.39 1.64 2.50
CA LYS A 38 -10.16 0.93 1.48
C LYS A 38 -9.26 0.17 0.53
N VAL A 39 -8.19 0.79 0.01
CA VAL A 39 -7.22 0.12 -0.87
C VAL A 39 -6.60 -1.10 -0.20
N ILE A 40 -6.16 -0.97 1.05
CA ILE A 40 -5.52 -2.06 1.80
C ILE A 40 -6.53 -3.18 2.10
N ASN A 41 -7.74 -2.82 2.53
CA ASN A 41 -8.76 -3.77 2.97
C ASN A 41 -9.39 -4.55 1.81
N THR A 42 -9.42 -3.98 0.61
CA THR A 42 -9.97 -4.65 -0.59
C THR A 42 -8.92 -5.43 -1.37
N SER A 43 -7.63 -5.25 -1.07
CA SER A 43 -6.55 -6.03 -1.71
C SER A 43 -6.67 -7.52 -1.39
N VAL A 44 -6.46 -8.36 -2.40
CA VAL A 44 -6.65 -9.83 -2.30
C VAL A 44 -5.37 -10.63 -2.56
N SER A 45 -4.38 -10.07 -3.25
CA SER A 45 -3.16 -10.80 -3.63
C SER A 45 -1.87 -10.10 -3.22
N LYS A 46 -1.75 -8.80 -3.45
CA LYS A 46 -0.47 -8.09 -3.32
C LYS A 46 -0.63 -6.64 -2.87
N ILE A 47 0.23 -6.19 -1.96
CA ILE A 47 0.39 -4.79 -1.57
C ILE A 47 1.88 -4.42 -1.62
N ARG A 48 2.21 -3.35 -2.33
CA ARG A 48 3.52 -2.70 -2.35
C ARG A 48 3.37 -1.27 -1.88
N LEU A 49 3.84 -0.97 -0.67
CA LEU A 49 3.71 0.35 -0.05
C LEU A 49 5.06 1.06 -0.03
N ALA A 50 5.09 2.30 -0.51
CA ALA A 50 6.21 3.22 -0.41
C ALA A 50 5.82 4.41 0.47
N ALA A 51 6.64 4.73 1.49
CA ALA A 51 6.32 5.77 2.46
C ALA A 51 7.49 6.67 2.79
N TYR A 52 7.26 7.98 2.80
CA TYR A 52 8.18 8.92 3.43
C TYR A 52 8.06 8.85 4.95
N SER A 53 6.91 9.18 5.51
CA SER A 53 6.64 9.10 6.95
C SER A 53 5.59 8.03 7.23
N PHE A 54 5.90 7.08 8.12
CA PHE A 54 4.98 6.02 8.49
C PHE A 54 4.91 5.88 10.00
N ASN A 55 3.82 6.32 10.61
CA ASN A 55 3.54 6.17 12.04
C ASN A 55 2.04 5.96 12.34
N SER A 56 1.19 5.79 11.33
CA SER A 56 -0.22 5.45 11.54
C SER A 56 -0.35 3.99 11.97
N ARG A 57 -0.77 3.81 13.22
CA ARG A 57 -1.08 2.48 13.76
C ARG A 57 -2.25 1.82 13.03
N GLN A 58 -3.24 2.61 12.66
CA GLN A 58 -4.44 2.14 11.97
C GLN A 58 -4.11 1.55 10.59
N ILE A 59 -3.24 2.23 9.82
CA ILE A 59 -2.76 1.70 8.53
C ILE A 59 -1.90 0.45 8.75
N ALA A 60 -1.04 0.42 9.76
CA ALA A 60 -0.26 -0.77 10.07
C ALA A 60 -1.16 -1.96 10.42
N GLU A 61 -2.17 -1.77 11.25
CA GLU A 61 -3.14 -2.83 11.60
C GLU A 61 -3.91 -3.35 10.36
N ALA A 62 -4.27 -2.46 9.43
CA ALA A 62 -4.86 -2.86 8.16
C ALA A 62 -3.91 -3.74 7.32
N LEU A 63 -2.61 -3.41 7.25
CA LEU A 63 -1.59 -4.23 6.58
C LEU A 63 -1.41 -5.59 7.27
N LEU A 64 -1.42 -5.65 8.60
CA LEU A 64 -1.41 -6.90 9.35
C LEU A 64 -2.61 -7.78 9.01
N ASN A 65 -3.79 -7.18 8.93
CA ASN A 65 -5.01 -7.89 8.57
C ASN A 65 -4.97 -8.37 7.11
N ALA A 66 -4.43 -7.57 6.18
CA ALA A 66 -4.17 -8.01 4.81
C ALA A 66 -3.23 -9.23 4.77
N LYS A 67 -2.12 -9.19 5.52
CA LYS A 67 -1.20 -10.33 5.67
C LYS A 67 -1.90 -11.58 6.19
N LYS A 68 -2.77 -11.45 7.21
CA LYS A 68 -3.56 -12.57 7.75
C LYS A 68 -4.53 -13.16 6.71
N ARG A 69 -5.03 -12.34 5.77
CA ARG A 69 -5.85 -12.82 4.64
C ARG A 69 -5.05 -13.54 3.56
N GLY A 70 -3.71 -13.59 3.68
CA GLY A 70 -2.82 -14.22 2.70
C GLY A 70 -2.28 -13.26 1.64
N VAL A 71 -2.51 -11.96 1.76
CA VAL A 71 -1.96 -10.94 0.85
C VAL A 71 -0.45 -10.84 1.02
N ASP A 72 0.29 -10.81 -0.09
CA ASP A 72 1.74 -10.56 -0.11
C ASP A 72 2.01 -9.07 0.10
N VAL A 73 2.33 -8.70 1.33
CA VAL A 73 2.56 -7.31 1.76
C VAL A 73 4.04 -7.04 1.89
N GLN A 74 4.53 -5.97 1.26
CA GLN A 74 5.89 -5.45 1.45
C GLN A 74 5.88 -3.93 1.62
N VAL A 75 6.72 -3.42 2.52
CA VAL A 75 6.75 -2.01 2.91
C VAL A 75 8.15 -1.43 2.79
N LEU A 76 8.27 -0.29 2.10
CA LEU A 76 9.51 0.46 1.94
C LEU A 76 9.35 1.86 2.53
N VAL A 77 10.23 2.27 3.43
CA VAL A 77 10.15 3.58 4.09
C VAL A 77 11.46 4.35 4.03
N ASP A 78 11.38 5.69 4.11
CA ASP A 78 12.57 6.54 4.28
C ASP A 78 13.27 6.23 5.59
N ALA A 79 14.59 6.00 5.54
CA ALA A 79 15.37 5.57 6.70
C ALA A 79 15.50 6.67 7.76
N ARG A 80 15.69 7.94 7.33
CA ARG A 80 15.94 9.06 8.26
C ARG A 80 14.64 9.53 8.90
N ARG A 81 13.57 9.60 8.12
CA ARG A 81 12.27 10.09 8.59
C ARG A 81 11.64 9.18 9.65
N ASN A 82 11.91 7.89 9.58
CA ASN A 82 11.25 6.87 10.41
C ASN A 82 12.09 6.41 11.62
N GLN A 83 12.99 7.25 12.11
CA GLN A 83 13.80 6.99 13.32
C GLN A 83 13.11 7.44 14.62
N ARG A 84 11.98 8.11 14.54
CA ARG A 84 11.24 8.57 15.73
C ARG A 84 10.51 7.40 16.39
N LYS A 85 10.34 7.49 17.73
CA LYS A 85 9.72 6.44 18.56
C LYS A 85 8.42 5.89 17.98
N ASN A 86 7.53 6.76 17.50
CA ASN A 86 6.23 6.34 16.96
C ASN A 86 6.38 5.56 15.65
N SER A 87 7.29 5.96 14.76
CA SER A 87 7.58 5.21 13.53
C SER A 87 8.24 3.87 13.83
N ILE A 88 9.22 3.84 14.74
CA ILE A 88 9.87 2.60 15.18
C ILE A 88 8.83 1.61 15.73
N ALA A 89 7.89 2.07 16.56
CA ALA A 89 6.85 1.19 17.10
C ALA A 89 5.96 0.57 16.03
N VAL A 90 5.66 1.32 14.96
CA VAL A 90 4.88 0.82 13.82
C VAL A 90 5.70 -0.17 12.98
N LEU A 91 6.97 0.15 12.68
CA LEU A 91 7.84 -0.74 11.92
C LEU A 91 8.13 -2.05 12.67
N ASP A 92 8.30 -1.98 14.00
CA ASP A 92 8.44 -3.16 14.86
C ASP A 92 7.17 -4.04 14.84
N LEU A 93 6.00 -3.43 14.75
CA LEU A 93 4.74 -4.15 14.61
C LEU A 93 4.68 -4.94 13.29
N LEU A 94 5.06 -4.30 12.18
CA LEU A 94 5.15 -4.95 10.87
C LEU A 94 6.17 -6.09 10.86
N PHE A 95 7.36 -5.85 11.42
CA PHE A 95 8.42 -6.84 11.54
C PHE A 95 7.96 -8.08 12.31
N LYS A 96 7.36 -7.89 13.49
CA LYS A 96 6.83 -8.99 14.32
C LYS A 96 5.74 -9.79 13.64
N ALA A 97 4.97 -9.15 12.75
CA ALA A 97 3.95 -9.83 11.94
C ALA A 97 4.54 -10.56 10.71
N GLY A 98 5.87 -10.52 10.50
CA GLY A 98 6.53 -11.14 9.35
C GLY A 98 6.21 -10.42 8.03
N ILE A 99 5.92 -9.12 8.07
CA ILE A 99 5.81 -8.29 6.87
C ILE A 99 7.20 -7.81 6.47
N PRO A 100 7.74 -8.23 5.30
CA PRO A 100 9.02 -7.72 4.80
C PRO A 100 8.99 -6.20 4.73
N THR A 101 9.90 -5.57 5.46
CA THR A 101 10.00 -4.12 5.56
C THR A 101 11.44 -3.71 5.32
N LYS A 102 11.67 -2.72 4.45
CA LYS A 102 12.98 -2.14 4.20
C LYS A 102 12.99 -0.64 4.48
N THR A 103 14.17 -0.15 4.84
CA THR A 103 14.48 1.27 4.93
C THR A 103 15.44 1.67 3.83
N ILE A 104 15.28 2.86 3.25
CA ILE A 104 16.13 3.36 2.18
C ILE A 104 16.71 4.73 2.52
N SER A 105 18.01 4.93 2.27
CA SER A 105 18.77 6.16 2.62
C SER A 105 19.64 6.69 1.49
N VAL A 106 19.57 6.07 0.31
CA VAL A 106 20.42 6.45 -0.85
C VAL A 106 20.00 7.76 -1.51
N TYR A 107 18.81 8.26 -1.21
CA TYR A 107 18.30 9.55 -1.67
C TYR A 107 18.36 10.57 -0.53
N ALA A 108 18.34 11.86 -0.86
CA ALA A 108 18.16 12.92 0.15
C ALA A 108 16.89 12.66 0.98
N MET A 109 15.79 12.29 0.33
CA MET A 109 14.55 11.81 0.90
C MET A 109 13.92 10.78 -0.04
N HIS A 110 13.45 9.65 0.51
CA HIS A 110 12.50 8.79 -0.19
C HIS A 110 11.10 9.36 0.08
N HIS A 111 10.70 10.37 -0.72
CA HIS A 111 9.52 11.18 -0.44
C HIS A 111 8.23 10.63 -1.05
N ASP A 112 8.27 9.38 -1.51
CA ASP A 112 7.14 8.68 -2.11
C ASP A 112 6.05 8.38 -1.06
N LYS A 113 4.80 8.41 -1.51
CA LYS A 113 3.62 8.07 -0.72
C LYS A 113 2.61 7.42 -1.66
N TYR A 114 2.77 6.11 -1.88
CA TYR A 114 1.85 5.36 -2.74
C TYR A 114 1.72 3.90 -2.31
N ILE A 115 0.63 3.30 -2.72
CA ILE A 115 0.36 1.87 -2.61
C ILE A 115 0.01 1.34 -4.00
N VAL A 116 0.65 0.24 -4.41
CA VAL A 116 0.19 -0.56 -5.53
C VAL A 116 -0.51 -1.80 -4.96
N ALA A 117 -1.75 -2.00 -5.38
CA ALA A 117 -2.61 -3.09 -4.94
C ALA A 117 -2.93 -4.03 -6.11
N ASP A 118 -2.69 -5.33 -5.88
CA ASP A 118 -3.06 -6.43 -6.78
C ASP A 118 -2.55 -6.28 -8.23
N ASP A 119 -1.47 -5.52 -8.42
CA ASP A 119 -0.86 -5.20 -9.73
C ASP A 119 -1.80 -4.45 -10.70
N VAL A 120 -2.92 -3.93 -10.21
CA VAL A 120 -3.94 -3.27 -11.04
C VAL A 120 -4.41 -1.92 -10.53
N SER A 121 -4.18 -1.58 -9.26
CA SER A 121 -4.65 -0.32 -8.67
C SER A 121 -3.54 0.44 -7.98
N VAL A 122 -3.60 1.77 -8.04
CA VAL A 122 -2.59 2.65 -7.45
C VAL A 122 -3.26 3.73 -6.60
N GLN A 123 -2.88 3.80 -5.34
CA GLN A 123 -3.13 4.96 -4.48
C GLN A 123 -1.91 5.86 -4.48
N ASN A 124 -2.09 7.17 -4.61
CA ASN A 124 -1.04 8.17 -4.56
C ASN A 124 -1.58 9.49 -4.00
N GLY A 125 -0.70 10.43 -3.67
CA GLY A 125 -1.05 11.77 -3.21
C GLY A 125 -0.01 12.38 -2.29
N SER A 126 -0.40 13.45 -1.57
CA SER A 126 0.47 14.09 -0.59
C SER A 126 0.42 13.41 0.79
N PHE A 127 -0.58 12.55 1.02
CA PHE A 127 -0.90 11.94 2.31
C PHE A 127 0.22 11.02 2.81
N ASN A 128 0.95 11.45 3.85
CA ASN A 128 1.83 10.56 4.59
C ASN A 128 1.01 9.55 5.39
N TYR A 129 1.50 8.34 5.56
CA TYR A 129 0.84 7.33 6.39
C TYR A 129 1.09 7.62 7.88
N SER A 130 0.56 8.76 8.32
CA SER A 130 0.81 9.31 9.64
C SER A 130 -0.46 9.90 10.25
N ARG A 131 -0.49 9.96 11.58
CA ARG A 131 -1.60 10.58 12.31
C ARG A 131 -1.82 12.03 11.88
N ASP A 132 -0.74 12.82 11.78
CA ASP A 132 -0.85 14.24 11.43
C ASP A 132 -1.48 14.44 10.04
N ALA A 133 -1.15 13.56 9.07
CA ALA A 133 -1.76 13.58 7.74
C ALA A 133 -3.27 13.31 7.80
N ALA A 134 -3.72 12.43 8.70
CA ALA A 134 -5.12 12.09 8.83
C ALA A 134 -5.95 13.19 9.53
N THR A 135 -5.37 13.86 10.56
CA THR A 135 -6.16 14.67 11.51
C THR A 135 -5.87 16.16 11.48
N SER A 136 -4.76 16.61 10.91
CA SER A 136 -4.27 17.98 11.09
C SER A 136 -3.80 18.66 9.81
N ASN A 137 -3.20 17.90 8.89
CA ASN A 137 -2.68 18.46 7.65
C ASN A 137 -3.76 18.55 6.57
N SER A 138 -3.62 19.53 5.67
CA SER A 138 -4.34 19.52 4.40
C SER A 138 -3.61 18.62 3.42
N GLU A 139 -4.19 17.45 3.11
CA GLU A 139 -3.61 16.46 2.21
C GLU A 139 -4.62 16.02 1.16
N ASN A 140 -4.11 15.36 0.12
CA ASN A 140 -4.91 14.72 -0.91
C ASN A 140 -4.54 13.24 -1.06
N VAL A 141 -5.53 12.44 -1.45
CA VAL A 141 -5.39 11.05 -1.85
C VAL A 141 -6.14 10.86 -3.16
N VAL A 142 -5.52 10.18 -4.11
CA VAL A 142 -6.14 9.71 -5.35
C VAL A 142 -5.91 8.20 -5.46
N VAL A 143 -6.93 7.48 -5.87
CA VAL A 143 -6.85 6.06 -6.22
C VAL A 143 -7.31 5.87 -7.65
N VAL A 144 -6.46 5.26 -8.45
CA VAL A 144 -6.79 4.78 -9.80
C VAL A 144 -7.00 3.28 -9.72
N TRP A 145 -8.23 2.84 -9.86
CA TRP A 145 -8.62 1.44 -9.82
C TRP A 145 -8.57 0.81 -11.21
N ASN A 146 -8.18 -0.48 -11.28
CA ASN A 146 -8.21 -1.30 -12.49
C ASN A 146 -7.39 -0.72 -13.65
N SER A 147 -6.22 -0.16 -13.36
CA SER A 147 -5.26 0.36 -14.35
C SER A 147 -3.93 -0.39 -14.28
N PRO A 148 -3.82 -1.59 -14.88
CA PRO A 148 -2.61 -2.41 -14.82
C PRO A 148 -1.39 -1.71 -15.43
N GLU A 149 -1.55 -0.89 -16.46
CA GLU A 149 -0.45 -0.14 -17.05
C GLU A 149 0.14 0.88 -16.08
N LEU A 150 -0.71 1.61 -15.35
CA LEU A 150 -0.26 2.53 -14.31
C LEU A 150 0.41 1.75 -13.16
N ALA A 151 -0.22 0.69 -12.68
CA ALA A 151 0.32 -0.16 -11.63
C ALA A 151 1.70 -0.71 -11.99
N LYS A 152 1.89 -1.19 -13.22
CA LYS A 152 3.18 -1.66 -13.74
C LYS A 152 4.27 -0.58 -13.66
N SER A 153 3.96 0.66 -14.04
CA SER A 153 4.91 1.78 -13.94
C SER A 153 5.35 2.03 -12.50
N PHE A 154 4.40 2.07 -11.55
CA PHE A 154 4.69 2.25 -10.13
C PHE A 154 5.45 1.06 -9.54
N LEU A 155 5.16 -0.17 -9.96
CA LEU A 155 5.87 -1.37 -9.51
C LEU A 155 7.33 -1.40 -9.98
N LEU A 156 7.61 -0.98 -11.22
CA LEU A 156 8.99 -0.85 -11.71
C LEU A 156 9.78 0.16 -10.87
N HIS A 157 9.16 1.31 -10.56
CA HIS A 157 9.75 2.30 -9.68
C HIS A 157 9.95 1.74 -8.27
N TRP A 158 8.95 1.09 -7.69
CA TRP A 158 8.99 0.49 -6.36
C TRP A 158 10.11 -0.55 -6.25
N GLN A 159 10.20 -1.47 -7.22
CA GLN A 159 11.22 -2.53 -7.25
C GLN A 159 12.63 -1.93 -7.28
N ASN A 160 12.88 -0.92 -8.12
CA ASN A 160 14.17 -0.24 -8.17
C ASN A 160 14.57 0.38 -6.81
N ARG A 161 13.61 0.88 -6.02
CA ARG A 161 13.84 1.41 -4.66
C ARG A 161 14.02 0.30 -3.65
N TRP A 162 13.23 -0.77 -3.77
CA TRP A 162 13.31 -1.95 -2.91
C TRP A 162 14.68 -2.62 -2.97
N ASP A 163 15.27 -2.74 -4.16
CA ASP A 163 16.58 -3.35 -4.38
C ASP A 163 17.72 -2.55 -3.72
N LYS A 164 17.50 -1.25 -3.51
CA LYS A 164 18.45 -0.35 -2.82
C LYS A 164 18.17 -0.22 -1.32
N GLY A 165 17.08 -0.77 -0.85
CA GLY A 165 16.68 -0.75 0.56
C GLY A 165 17.42 -1.80 1.38
N ILE A 166 17.55 -1.53 2.69
CA ILE A 166 18.13 -2.42 3.69
C ILE A 166 17.01 -2.97 4.55
N ASP A 167 17.04 -4.27 4.85
CA ASP A 167 16.04 -4.90 5.69
C ASP A 167 15.93 -4.23 7.06
N TYR A 168 14.71 -3.90 7.44
CA TYR A 168 14.42 -3.38 8.77
C TYR A 168 14.66 -4.48 9.81
N ARG A 169 15.41 -4.13 10.85
CA ARG A 169 15.67 -5.02 11.99
C ARG A 169 15.00 -4.47 13.25
N TYR A 170 14.41 -5.35 14.01
CA TYR A 170 13.78 -5.00 15.27
C TYR A 170 14.79 -4.31 16.22
N VAL A 171 14.37 -3.24 16.91
CA VAL A 171 15.27 -2.42 17.73
C VAL A 171 15.87 -3.20 18.91
N ALA A 172 15.19 -4.24 19.44
CA ALA A 172 15.75 -5.10 20.47
C ALA A 172 16.98 -5.88 20.00
N GLU A 173 16.96 -6.40 18.74
CA GLU A 173 18.12 -7.12 18.18
C GLU A 173 19.34 -6.21 18.00
N LYS A 174 19.12 -4.92 17.77
CA LYS A 174 20.23 -3.94 17.67
C LYS A 174 20.91 -3.67 19.01
N ARG A 175 20.21 -3.82 20.15
CA ARG A 175 20.81 -3.64 21.49
C ARG A 175 21.70 -4.82 21.85
N ASP A 176 21.32 -6.03 21.47
CA ASP A 176 22.11 -7.23 21.79
C ASP A 176 23.36 -7.38 20.89
N ALA A 177 23.31 -6.88 19.65
CA ALA A 177 24.44 -6.88 18.74
C ALA A 177 25.51 -5.82 19.07
N GLY A 178 25.16 -4.76 19.82
CA GLY A 178 26.08 -3.69 20.26
C GLY A 178 26.72 -3.95 21.63
N ALA A 179 26.34 -5.02 22.33
CA ALA A 179 26.83 -5.38 23.66
C ALA A 179 27.86 -6.53 23.68
N ARG A 180 28.42 -6.89 22.51
CA ARG A 180 29.48 -7.90 22.38
C ARG A 180 30.78 -7.28 21.88
#